data_bb89620dfa4c5ee898ec28db43544583
#
_entry.id   bb89620dfa4c5ee898ec28db43544583
#
_cell.length_a   1.000
_cell.length_b   1.000
_cell.length_c   1.000
_cell.angle_alpha   90.00
_cell.angle_beta   90.00
_cell.angle_gamma   90.00
#
_symmetry.space_group_name_H-M   'P 1'
#
loop_
_entity.id
_entity.type
_entity.pdbx_description
1 polymer ?
#
loop_
_entity_poly.entity_id
_entity_poly.type
_entity_poly.pdbx_seq_one_letter_code
_entity_poly.pdbx_strand_id
1 'polypeptide(L)'
;MISRTMAAGLAGMAGQQATIAGWLHRKRQLKSMTFLIIRDRTGLAQAVLTEPDAIAAAARLPEETVLEVTGQVTAATQAPGGAEITSPVITALSGPAAPPALDVYRPEVTASLPAILDGAPATLRHPRLKAAFEVSAASVAGFRTALQGLGFTEVHSPKIVESATESGASTFGLDYFGRRAYLAQSPQFFKQALVGVFERVYETGPVFRAEPHDTARHLAQYTSLDAEFGFITSHQDVMAVLREVFAGMVAGVRGQAAAAAELAGATLPEVPATIPQVHFADAQELIAKSARWDPRGEPDLSPADERWLSDWGLREYGSEFLYVTGYPMAKRPFYTHPDPDRPGFSNSFDLLFRGLELVTGGQRLHRHEDYLAALAARGEDPAHYAGYLQVFEHGMPPHGGFAIGLERWTARLTGAANIRSVTLFPRDLHRLSP
;
A
#
# COMPACT_ATOMS: atom_id res chain seq x y z
N MET A 1 -23.93 -12.85 16.38
CA MET A 1 -22.69 -12.17 16.85
C MET A 1 -22.78 -12.04 18.36
N ILE A 2 -21.68 -12.21 19.09
CA ILE A 2 -21.62 -11.92 20.53
C ILE A 2 -21.91 -10.42 20.71
N SER A 3 -22.94 -10.10 21.50
CA SER A 3 -23.22 -8.72 21.88
C SER A 3 -22.15 -8.27 22.87
N ARG A 4 -21.33 -7.30 22.49
CA ARG A 4 -20.24 -6.82 23.34
C ARG A 4 -20.05 -5.31 23.22
N THR A 5 -19.65 -4.69 24.31
CA THR A 5 -19.14 -3.32 24.33
C THR A 5 -17.70 -3.32 23.82
N MET A 6 -17.36 -2.37 22.95
CA MET A 6 -15.98 -2.19 22.50
C MET A 6 -15.17 -1.41 23.52
N ALA A 7 -13.86 -1.67 23.59
CA ALA A 7 -12.97 -0.99 24.55
C ALA A 7 -13.08 0.54 24.50
N ALA A 8 -13.13 1.13 23.30
CA ALA A 8 -13.29 2.57 23.13
C ALA A 8 -14.63 3.12 23.65
N GLY A 9 -15.66 2.30 23.75
CA GLY A 9 -16.99 2.68 24.25
C GLY A 9 -17.19 2.44 25.75
N LEU A 10 -16.22 1.84 26.44
CA LEU A 10 -16.40 1.37 27.82
C LEU A 10 -16.70 2.52 28.80
N ALA A 11 -16.04 3.67 28.65
CA ALA A 11 -16.25 4.84 29.50
C ALA A 11 -17.70 5.35 29.45
N GLY A 12 -18.38 5.23 28.31
CA GLY A 12 -19.79 5.60 28.16
C GLY A 12 -20.76 4.67 28.90
N MET A 13 -20.28 3.53 29.41
CA MET A 13 -21.08 2.55 30.17
C MET A 13 -20.88 2.69 31.69
N ALA A 14 -20.21 3.75 32.18
CA ALA A 14 -19.98 3.93 33.61
C ALA A 14 -21.29 3.85 34.44
N GLY A 15 -21.27 3.07 35.51
CA GLY A 15 -22.45 2.75 36.33
C GLY A 15 -23.35 1.64 35.80
N GLN A 16 -23.02 1.04 34.65
CA GLN A 16 -23.79 -0.05 34.03
C GLN A 16 -22.96 -1.34 33.97
N GLN A 17 -23.63 -2.45 33.74
CA GLN A 17 -22.97 -3.70 33.43
C GLN A 17 -22.59 -3.73 31.94
N ALA A 18 -21.36 -4.19 31.62
CA ALA A 18 -20.92 -4.37 30.26
C ALA A 18 -20.20 -5.71 30.09
N THR A 19 -20.27 -6.22 28.86
CA THR A 19 -19.48 -7.37 28.40
C THR A 19 -18.50 -6.89 27.35
N ILE A 20 -17.21 -7.14 27.58
CA ILE A 20 -16.16 -6.96 26.56
C ILE A 20 -15.63 -8.34 26.15
N ALA A 21 -15.12 -8.46 24.94
CA ALA A 21 -14.41 -9.66 24.50
C ALA A 21 -13.20 -9.29 23.62
N GLY A 22 -12.09 -9.98 23.86
CA GLY A 22 -10.83 -9.68 23.16
C GLY A 22 -9.71 -10.60 23.64
N TRP A 23 -8.50 -10.22 23.30
CA TRP A 23 -7.28 -10.93 23.68
C TRP A 23 -6.74 -10.41 25.00
N LEU A 24 -6.33 -11.31 25.90
CA LEU A 24 -5.60 -10.96 27.11
C LEU A 24 -4.24 -10.36 26.73
N HIS A 25 -4.18 -9.03 26.66
CA HIS A 25 -2.99 -8.30 26.21
C HIS A 25 -1.88 -8.32 27.25
N ARG A 26 -2.23 -8.18 28.51
CA ARG A 26 -1.29 -8.21 29.64
C ARG A 26 -2.00 -8.51 30.96
N LYS A 27 -1.26 -9.18 31.85
CA LYS A 27 -1.61 -9.32 33.27
C LYS A 27 -0.67 -8.47 34.11
N ARG A 28 -1.22 -7.74 35.08
CA ARG A 28 -0.45 -6.99 36.06
C ARG A 28 -0.91 -7.39 37.46
N GLN A 29 -0.11 -8.22 38.12
CA GLN A 29 -0.40 -8.71 39.45
C GLN A 29 0.21 -7.80 40.51
N LEU A 30 -0.62 -7.38 41.49
CA LEU A 30 -0.24 -6.69 42.71
C LEU A 30 -0.51 -7.64 43.90
N LYS A 31 -0.15 -7.20 45.11
CA LYS A 31 -0.26 -8.04 46.32
C LYS A 31 -1.69 -8.55 46.60
N SER A 32 -2.72 -7.74 46.36
CA SER A 32 -4.11 -8.04 46.69
C SER A 32 -5.08 -7.92 45.51
N MET A 33 -4.58 -7.67 44.30
CA MET A 33 -5.42 -7.52 43.10
C MET A 33 -4.64 -7.86 41.84
N THR A 34 -5.37 -8.20 40.78
CA THR A 34 -4.80 -8.44 39.45
C THR A 34 -5.58 -7.62 38.43
N PHE A 35 -4.85 -6.90 37.59
CA PHE A 35 -5.39 -6.21 36.44
C PHE A 35 -5.22 -7.08 35.18
N LEU A 36 -6.32 -7.28 34.47
CA LEU A 36 -6.32 -7.85 33.13
C LEU A 36 -6.53 -6.74 32.12
N ILE A 37 -5.60 -6.58 31.22
CA ILE A 37 -5.74 -5.66 30.09
C ILE A 37 -6.22 -6.49 28.89
N ILE A 38 -7.40 -6.17 28.40
CA ILE A 38 -8.06 -6.83 27.27
C ILE A 38 -7.94 -5.94 26.06
N ARG A 39 -7.47 -6.48 24.94
CA ARG A 39 -7.35 -5.78 23.66
C ARG A 39 -8.44 -6.22 22.71
N ASP A 40 -9.14 -5.25 22.15
CA ASP A 40 -9.98 -5.47 20.97
C ASP A 40 -9.53 -4.61 19.79
N ARG A 41 -10.33 -4.55 18.71
CA ARG A 41 -10.01 -3.78 17.50
C ARG A 41 -10.01 -2.25 17.73
N THR A 42 -10.61 -1.77 18.83
CA THR A 42 -10.77 -0.34 19.12
C THR A 42 -9.79 0.17 20.18
N GLY A 43 -9.11 -0.73 20.89
CA GLY A 43 -8.15 -0.33 21.92
C GLY A 43 -8.05 -1.32 23.09
N LEU A 44 -7.73 -0.79 24.25
CA LEU A 44 -7.50 -1.53 25.49
C LEU A 44 -8.58 -1.21 26.50
N ALA A 45 -9.06 -2.24 27.23
CA ALA A 45 -9.94 -2.14 28.39
C ALA A 45 -9.29 -2.85 29.58
N GLN A 46 -9.58 -2.40 30.80
CA GLN A 46 -9.07 -2.98 32.05
C GLN A 46 -10.18 -3.67 32.82
N ALA A 47 -9.88 -4.85 33.37
CA ALA A 47 -10.70 -5.50 34.38
C ALA A 47 -9.89 -5.73 35.63
N VAL A 48 -10.52 -5.56 36.81
CA VAL A 48 -9.87 -5.64 38.12
C VAL A 48 -10.43 -6.83 38.90
N LEU A 49 -9.53 -7.75 39.27
CA LEU A 49 -9.81 -8.92 40.11
C LEU A 49 -9.33 -8.67 41.54
N THR A 50 -10.22 -8.86 42.52
CA THR A 50 -9.93 -8.75 43.95
C THR A 50 -10.15 -10.08 44.69
N GLU A 51 -10.98 -10.96 44.11
CA GLU A 51 -11.28 -12.25 44.71
C GLU A 51 -10.14 -13.24 44.51
N PRO A 52 -9.67 -13.94 45.60
CA PRO A 52 -8.52 -14.84 45.54
C PRO A 52 -8.64 -15.96 44.49
N ASP A 53 -9.82 -16.56 44.37
CA ASP A 53 -10.08 -17.66 43.42
C ASP A 53 -10.03 -17.15 41.97
N ALA A 54 -10.59 -15.96 41.70
CA ALA A 54 -10.54 -15.32 40.38
C ALA A 54 -9.09 -14.93 40.00
N ILE A 55 -8.31 -14.42 40.96
CA ILE A 55 -6.88 -14.13 40.77
C ILE A 55 -6.10 -15.40 40.43
N ALA A 56 -6.33 -16.51 41.20
CA ALA A 56 -5.68 -17.79 40.95
C ALA A 56 -6.04 -18.38 39.59
N ALA A 57 -7.31 -18.27 39.17
CA ALA A 57 -7.75 -18.71 37.86
C ALA A 57 -7.11 -17.89 36.75
N ALA A 58 -7.09 -16.57 36.85
CA ALA A 58 -6.50 -15.66 35.87
C ALA A 58 -4.97 -15.81 35.76
N ALA A 59 -4.30 -16.21 36.82
CA ALA A 59 -2.86 -16.46 36.82
C ALA A 59 -2.45 -17.57 35.83
N ARG A 60 -3.35 -18.54 35.61
CA ARG A 60 -3.14 -19.68 34.69
C ARG A 60 -3.37 -19.35 33.21
N LEU A 61 -4.00 -18.21 32.90
CA LEU A 61 -4.29 -17.80 31.52
C LEU A 61 -3.03 -17.18 30.90
N PRO A 62 -2.49 -17.73 29.81
CA PRO A 62 -1.43 -17.06 29.05
C PRO A 62 -1.93 -15.75 28.42
N GLU A 63 -1.03 -14.80 28.20
CA GLU A 63 -1.31 -13.65 27.33
C GLU A 63 -1.70 -14.12 25.93
N GLU A 64 -2.50 -13.33 25.21
CA GLU A 64 -3.12 -13.65 23.91
C GLU A 64 -4.24 -14.71 23.98
N THR A 65 -4.60 -15.24 25.16
CA THR A 65 -5.85 -16.02 25.31
C THR A 65 -7.05 -15.14 25.03
N VAL A 66 -8.04 -15.64 24.29
CA VAL A 66 -9.27 -14.90 24.00
C VAL A 66 -10.24 -15.04 25.16
N LEU A 67 -10.67 -13.91 25.71
CA LEU A 67 -11.53 -13.83 26.89
C LEU A 67 -12.80 -13.05 26.58
N GLU A 68 -13.89 -13.44 27.21
CA GLU A 68 -15.07 -12.64 27.47
C GLU A 68 -15.06 -12.23 28.95
N VAL A 69 -15.31 -10.95 29.22
CA VAL A 69 -15.29 -10.38 30.56
C VAL A 69 -16.54 -9.55 30.75
N THR A 70 -17.37 -9.94 31.70
CA THR A 70 -18.63 -9.26 32.05
C THR A 70 -18.58 -8.76 33.50
N GLY A 71 -18.91 -7.49 33.73
CA GLY A 71 -18.92 -6.92 35.08
C GLY A 71 -19.41 -5.48 35.10
N GLN A 72 -19.33 -4.87 36.28
CA GLN A 72 -19.75 -3.49 36.50
C GLN A 72 -18.70 -2.52 35.97
N VAL A 73 -19.09 -1.54 35.14
CA VAL A 73 -18.20 -0.50 34.65
C VAL A 73 -18.08 0.62 35.68
N THR A 74 -16.84 0.94 36.04
CA THR A 74 -16.51 2.03 36.99
C THR A 74 -15.56 3.00 36.31
N ALA A 75 -15.81 4.31 36.52
CA ALA A 75 -14.90 5.35 36.03
C ALA A 75 -13.54 5.24 36.76
N ALA A 76 -12.45 5.21 35.96
CA ALA A 76 -11.10 5.06 36.50
C ALA A 76 -10.11 5.80 35.58
N THR A 77 -9.71 6.98 35.97
CA THR A 77 -8.86 7.89 35.16
C THR A 77 -7.49 7.30 34.80
N GLN A 78 -7.01 6.33 35.59
CA GLN A 78 -5.73 5.65 35.36
C GLN A 78 -5.85 4.40 34.47
N ALA A 79 -7.09 3.91 34.22
CA ALA A 79 -7.33 2.79 33.34
C ALA A 79 -7.32 3.21 31.86
N PRO A 80 -6.92 2.33 30.94
CA PRO A 80 -7.07 2.60 29.52
C PRO A 80 -8.50 3.02 29.18
N GLY A 81 -8.66 4.11 28.43
CA GLY A 81 -9.99 4.62 28.07
C GLY A 81 -10.79 5.26 29.20
N GLY A 82 -10.22 5.45 30.42
CA GLY A 82 -10.87 6.15 31.53
C GLY A 82 -11.92 5.32 32.30
N ALA A 83 -12.02 4.03 32.08
CA ALA A 83 -12.95 3.14 32.77
C ALA A 83 -12.38 1.71 32.95
N GLU A 84 -12.89 1.01 33.96
CA GLU A 84 -12.51 -0.37 34.22
C GLU A 84 -13.76 -1.23 34.57
N ILE A 85 -13.63 -2.54 34.40
CA ILE A 85 -14.63 -3.50 34.81
C ILE A 85 -14.28 -4.06 36.18
N THR A 86 -15.14 -3.87 37.14
CA THR A 86 -15.03 -4.40 38.51
C THR A 86 -15.92 -5.61 38.70
N SER A 87 -15.55 -6.47 39.66
CA SER A 87 -16.23 -7.75 39.91
C SER A 87 -16.47 -8.57 38.64
N PRO A 88 -15.45 -8.79 37.82
CA PRO A 88 -15.62 -9.41 36.52
C PRO A 88 -15.85 -10.90 36.62
N VAL A 89 -16.78 -11.42 35.80
CA VAL A 89 -16.91 -12.84 35.43
C VAL A 89 -16.12 -13.01 34.14
N ILE A 90 -15.19 -13.95 34.14
CA ILE A 90 -14.28 -14.22 33.03
C ILE A 90 -14.57 -15.59 32.42
N THR A 91 -14.76 -15.61 31.11
CA THR A 91 -14.91 -16.84 30.32
C THR A 91 -13.84 -16.93 29.27
N ALA A 92 -13.04 -17.98 29.24
CA ALA A 92 -12.11 -18.22 28.17
C ALA A 92 -12.86 -18.72 26.92
N LEU A 93 -12.70 -18.00 25.81
CA LEU A 93 -13.31 -18.32 24.51
C LEU A 93 -12.38 -19.16 23.63
N SER A 94 -11.10 -19.27 24.00
CA SER A 94 -10.12 -20.13 23.32
C SER A 94 -9.39 -21.01 24.33
N GLY A 95 -8.72 -22.05 23.84
CA GLY A 95 -7.68 -22.72 24.61
C GLY A 95 -6.53 -21.77 24.98
N PRO A 96 -5.60 -22.23 25.85
CA PRO A 96 -4.41 -21.47 26.20
C PRO A 96 -3.61 -21.08 24.96
N ALA A 97 -3.27 -19.80 24.81
CA ALA A 97 -2.46 -19.32 23.70
C ALA A 97 -1.00 -19.72 23.87
N ALA A 98 -0.32 -20.01 22.75
CA ALA A 98 1.14 -20.06 22.75
C ALA A 98 1.72 -18.64 22.88
N PRO A 99 2.84 -18.46 23.56
CA PRO A 99 3.48 -17.13 23.66
C PRO A 99 3.93 -16.66 22.27
N PRO A 100 3.65 -15.38 21.92
CA PRO A 100 4.11 -14.82 20.66
C PRO A 100 5.64 -14.67 20.67
N ALA A 101 6.24 -14.58 19.46
CA ALA A 101 7.68 -14.40 19.29
C ALA A 101 8.21 -13.04 19.82
N LEU A 102 7.31 -12.11 20.12
CA LEU A 102 7.62 -10.82 20.75
C LEU A 102 6.54 -10.45 21.77
N ASP A 103 6.92 -9.58 22.72
CA ASP A 103 5.99 -9.04 23.72
C ASP A 103 5.04 -8.01 23.09
N VAL A 104 3.84 -8.44 22.68
CA VAL A 104 2.84 -7.60 22.00
C VAL A 104 2.41 -6.37 22.83
N TYR A 105 2.57 -6.44 24.16
CA TYR A 105 2.19 -5.38 25.08
C TYR A 105 3.25 -4.27 25.26
N ARG A 106 4.48 -4.46 24.80
CA ARG A 106 5.52 -3.42 24.93
C ARG A 106 5.26 -2.28 23.93
N PRO A 107 5.57 -1.03 24.30
CA PRO A 107 5.36 0.11 23.39
C PRO A 107 6.31 0.07 22.18
N GLU A 108 7.48 -0.59 22.32
CA GLU A 108 8.50 -0.66 21.29
C GLU A 108 8.68 -2.08 20.78
N VAL A 109 8.91 -2.21 19.48
CA VAL A 109 9.24 -3.48 18.82
C VAL A 109 10.76 -3.60 18.74
N THR A 110 11.32 -4.53 19.53
CA THR A 110 12.76 -4.77 19.59
C THR A 110 13.20 -5.97 18.75
N ALA A 111 12.27 -6.74 18.20
CA ALA A 111 12.54 -7.90 17.36
C ALA A 111 13.10 -7.48 15.98
N SER A 112 13.98 -8.31 15.43
CA SER A 112 14.49 -8.12 14.07
C SER A 112 13.38 -8.32 13.03
N LEU A 113 13.52 -7.71 11.84
CA LEU A 113 12.54 -7.86 10.78
C LEU A 113 12.28 -9.34 10.39
N PRO A 114 13.30 -10.20 10.23
CA PRO A 114 13.05 -11.62 9.99
C PRO A 114 12.19 -12.27 11.08
N ALA A 115 12.47 -12.03 12.36
CA ALA A 115 11.69 -12.60 13.46
C ALA A 115 10.24 -12.09 13.48
N ILE A 116 10.00 -10.82 13.11
CA ILE A 116 8.66 -10.25 12.96
C ILE A 116 7.92 -10.97 11.84
N LEU A 117 8.57 -11.16 10.69
CA LEU A 117 7.93 -11.77 9.51
C LEU A 117 7.68 -13.27 9.72
N ASP A 118 8.60 -13.99 10.36
CA ASP A 118 8.43 -15.42 10.66
C ASP A 118 7.30 -15.67 11.65
N GLY A 119 7.13 -14.76 12.61
CA GLY A 119 6.05 -14.79 13.60
C GLY A 119 4.81 -13.99 13.19
N ALA A 120 4.66 -13.57 11.93
CA ALA A 120 3.64 -12.61 11.48
C ALA A 120 2.22 -12.86 12.00
N PRO A 121 1.68 -14.10 12.06
CA PRO A 121 0.33 -14.34 12.58
C PRO A 121 0.09 -13.84 14.02
N ALA A 122 1.15 -13.77 14.82
CA ALA A 122 1.11 -13.25 16.18
C ALA A 122 1.74 -11.85 16.31
N THR A 123 2.86 -11.59 15.65
CA THR A 123 3.60 -10.32 15.77
C THR A 123 2.81 -9.13 15.22
N LEU A 124 2.00 -9.35 14.16
CA LEU A 124 1.12 -8.32 13.59
C LEU A 124 -0.01 -7.88 14.54
N ARG A 125 -0.22 -8.57 15.66
CA ARG A 125 -1.12 -8.12 16.73
C ARG A 125 -0.54 -6.94 17.53
N HIS A 126 0.75 -6.66 17.39
CA HIS A 126 1.38 -5.52 18.03
C HIS A 126 0.82 -4.20 17.46
N PRO A 127 0.33 -3.26 18.30
CA PRO A 127 -0.36 -2.05 17.84
C PRO A 127 0.44 -1.24 16.80
N ARG A 128 1.75 -1.04 17.00
CA ARG A 128 2.60 -0.30 16.05
C ARG A 128 2.75 -1.01 14.71
N LEU A 129 2.90 -2.35 14.72
CA LEU A 129 3.02 -3.11 13.46
C LEU A 129 1.70 -3.08 12.69
N LYS A 130 0.58 -3.24 13.40
CA LYS A 130 -0.76 -3.15 12.81
C LYS A 130 -1.06 -1.77 12.23
N ALA A 131 -0.61 -0.71 12.88
CA ALA A 131 -0.92 0.68 12.52
C ALA A 131 -0.51 1.04 11.08
N ALA A 132 0.62 0.53 10.58
CA ALA A 132 1.05 0.74 9.20
C ALA A 132 0.03 0.20 8.19
N PHE A 133 -0.63 -0.91 8.49
CA PHE A 133 -1.66 -1.51 7.64
C PHE A 133 -3.00 -0.77 7.73
N GLU A 134 -3.31 -0.15 8.85
CA GLU A 134 -4.45 0.76 8.98
C GLU A 134 -4.26 2.04 8.16
N VAL A 135 -3.05 2.59 8.13
CA VAL A 135 -2.65 3.69 7.23
C VAL A 135 -2.78 3.28 5.76
N SER A 136 -2.30 2.09 5.42
CA SER A 136 -2.42 1.52 4.07
C SER A 136 -3.89 1.37 3.65
N ALA A 137 -4.72 0.78 4.50
CA ALA A 137 -6.16 0.60 4.23
C ALA A 137 -6.90 1.92 4.05
N ALA A 138 -6.61 2.93 4.88
CA ALA A 138 -7.18 4.27 4.76
C ALA A 138 -6.71 4.99 3.48
N SER A 139 -5.45 4.78 3.06
CA SER A 139 -4.95 5.27 1.77
C SER A 139 -5.72 4.68 0.60
N VAL A 140 -5.98 3.37 0.60
CA VAL A 140 -6.80 2.70 -0.43
C VAL A 140 -8.24 3.21 -0.43
N ALA A 141 -8.83 3.43 0.74
CA ALA A 141 -10.17 4.02 0.84
C ALA A 141 -10.20 5.43 0.23
N GLY A 142 -9.19 6.25 0.49
CA GLY A 142 -9.03 7.57 -0.10
C GLY A 142 -8.84 7.53 -1.63
N PHE A 143 -8.03 6.60 -2.14
CA PHE A 143 -7.85 6.33 -3.56
C PHE A 143 -9.19 6.03 -4.25
N ARG A 144 -9.97 5.09 -3.69
CA ARG A 144 -11.29 4.74 -4.22
C ARG A 144 -12.25 5.92 -4.20
N THR A 145 -12.31 6.64 -3.07
CA THR A 145 -13.20 7.81 -2.93
C THR A 145 -12.88 8.90 -3.96
N ALA A 146 -11.61 9.20 -4.18
CA ALA A 146 -11.18 10.20 -5.16
C ALA A 146 -11.59 9.79 -6.58
N LEU A 147 -11.27 8.56 -6.99
CA LEU A 147 -11.59 8.10 -8.35
C LEU A 147 -13.09 7.94 -8.59
N GLN A 148 -13.86 7.45 -7.63
CA GLN A 148 -15.33 7.41 -7.71
C GLN A 148 -15.92 8.82 -7.86
N GLY A 149 -15.39 9.80 -7.12
CA GLY A 149 -15.76 11.20 -7.24
C GLY A 149 -15.45 11.82 -8.61
N LEU A 150 -14.48 11.28 -9.32
CA LEU A 150 -14.08 11.65 -10.68
C LEU A 150 -14.80 10.82 -11.78
N GLY A 151 -15.75 9.97 -11.40
CA GLY A 151 -16.55 9.16 -12.33
C GLY A 151 -15.86 7.89 -12.84
N PHE A 152 -14.84 7.39 -12.13
CA PHE A 152 -14.20 6.14 -12.49
C PHE A 152 -14.97 4.92 -11.96
N THR A 153 -14.97 3.85 -12.73
CA THR A 153 -15.54 2.53 -12.38
C THR A 153 -14.44 1.60 -11.86
N GLU A 154 -14.63 0.97 -10.69
CA GLU A 154 -13.73 -0.08 -10.21
C GLU A 154 -13.94 -1.37 -11.01
N VAL A 155 -12.85 -1.96 -11.48
CA VAL A 155 -12.84 -3.19 -12.27
C VAL A 155 -11.86 -4.19 -11.67
N HIS A 156 -12.02 -5.47 -12.02
CA HIS A 156 -11.15 -6.56 -11.55
C HIS A 156 -10.75 -7.42 -12.74
N SER A 157 -9.50 -7.26 -13.16
CA SER A 157 -8.95 -7.99 -14.31
C SER A 157 -8.39 -9.37 -13.91
N PRO A 158 -8.33 -10.32 -14.85
CA PRO A 158 -7.66 -11.60 -14.63
C PRO A 158 -6.19 -11.44 -14.20
N LYS A 159 -5.75 -12.30 -13.27
CA LYS A 159 -4.35 -12.35 -12.84
C LYS A 159 -3.60 -13.59 -13.36
N ILE A 160 -4.29 -14.48 -14.04
CA ILE A 160 -3.70 -15.53 -14.89
C ILE A 160 -3.87 -15.07 -16.32
N VAL A 161 -2.76 -14.94 -17.04
CA VAL A 161 -2.71 -14.36 -18.38
C VAL A 161 -1.92 -15.26 -19.35
N GLU A 162 -2.22 -15.14 -20.65
CA GLU A 162 -1.60 -15.96 -21.69
C GLU A 162 -0.19 -15.46 -22.04
N SER A 163 0.07 -14.16 -21.91
CA SER A 163 1.35 -13.54 -22.25
C SER A 163 1.78 -12.54 -21.18
N ALA A 164 3.06 -12.13 -21.23
CA ALA A 164 3.55 -11.03 -20.39
C ALA A 164 2.78 -9.74 -20.69
N THR A 165 2.36 -9.01 -19.64
CA THR A 165 1.62 -7.76 -19.76
C THR A 165 2.54 -6.53 -19.76
N GLU A 166 3.81 -6.73 -19.46
CA GLU A 166 4.85 -5.68 -19.44
C GLU A 166 6.06 -6.20 -20.23
N SER A 167 6.55 -5.44 -21.19
CA SER A 167 7.76 -5.77 -21.92
C SER A 167 8.98 -5.67 -21.00
N GLY A 168 9.82 -6.72 -20.99
CA GLY A 168 11.12 -6.72 -20.30
C GLY A 168 11.13 -7.12 -18.83
N ALA A 169 9.99 -7.33 -18.18
CA ALA A 169 9.96 -7.84 -16.81
C ALA A 169 9.87 -9.36 -16.77
N SER A 170 10.51 -9.99 -15.78
CA SER A 170 10.44 -11.45 -15.59
C SER A 170 9.06 -11.86 -15.06
N THR A 171 8.52 -12.97 -15.61
CA THR A 171 7.18 -13.49 -15.28
C THR A 171 7.24 -14.79 -14.51
N PHE A 172 6.32 -14.98 -13.58
CA PHE A 172 6.04 -16.29 -12.99
C PHE A 172 5.17 -17.10 -13.95
N GLY A 173 5.74 -18.18 -14.52
CA GLY A 173 5.00 -19.14 -15.35
C GLY A 173 4.29 -20.18 -14.51
N LEU A 174 3.13 -20.65 -14.98
CA LEU A 174 2.36 -21.73 -14.37
C LEU A 174 1.79 -22.68 -15.44
N ASP A 175 1.45 -23.90 -15.03
CA ASP A 175 0.64 -24.81 -15.85
C ASP A 175 -0.84 -24.45 -15.69
N TYR A 176 -1.51 -24.22 -16.82
CA TYR A 176 -2.93 -23.93 -16.86
C TYR A 176 -3.64 -25.01 -17.70
N PHE A 177 -3.99 -26.12 -17.07
CA PHE A 177 -4.63 -27.27 -17.74
C PHE A 177 -3.84 -27.76 -18.96
N GLY A 178 -2.53 -27.94 -18.81
CA GLY A 178 -1.63 -28.38 -19.88
C GLY A 178 -1.18 -27.28 -20.85
N ARG A 179 -1.57 -26.03 -20.62
CA ARG A 179 -1.09 -24.85 -21.38
C ARG A 179 -0.22 -23.97 -20.50
N ARG A 180 0.74 -23.31 -21.10
CA ARG A 180 1.56 -22.32 -20.39
C ARG A 180 0.74 -21.04 -20.14
N ALA A 181 0.74 -20.58 -18.89
CA ALA A 181 0.18 -19.28 -18.49
C ALA A 181 1.16 -18.56 -17.58
N TYR A 182 0.85 -17.30 -17.24
CA TYR A 182 1.70 -16.46 -16.42
C TYR A 182 0.87 -15.70 -15.38
N LEU A 183 1.50 -15.31 -14.27
CA LEU A 183 0.92 -14.34 -13.34
C LEU A 183 1.11 -12.92 -13.89
N ALA A 184 0.05 -12.12 -13.84
CA ALA A 184 0.01 -10.77 -14.41
C ALA A 184 0.99 -9.82 -13.69
N GLN A 185 1.82 -9.12 -14.44
CA GLN A 185 2.75 -8.11 -13.95
C GLN A 185 2.07 -6.76 -13.69
N SER A 186 0.97 -6.51 -14.39
CA SER A 186 0.07 -5.36 -14.26
C SER A 186 -1.28 -5.66 -14.94
N PRO A 187 -2.33 -4.87 -14.69
CA PRO A 187 -3.59 -4.95 -15.44
C PRO A 187 -3.56 -4.16 -16.76
N GLN A 188 -2.38 -3.74 -17.27
CA GLN A 188 -2.23 -2.74 -18.31
C GLN A 188 -3.10 -2.98 -19.55
N PHE A 189 -3.07 -4.18 -20.13
CA PHE A 189 -3.84 -4.49 -21.34
C PHE A 189 -5.35 -4.47 -21.09
N PHE A 190 -5.76 -4.93 -19.91
CA PHE A 190 -7.18 -4.94 -19.54
C PHE A 190 -7.70 -3.55 -19.22
N LYS A 191 -6.97 -2.73 -18.46
CA LYS A 191 -7.44 -1.39 -18.13
C LYS A 191 -7.53 -0.51 -19.38
N GLN A 192 -6.63 -0.65 -20.35
CA GLN A 192 -6.75 0.04 -21.66
C GLN A 192 -7.98 -0.44 -22.43
N ALA A 193 -8.21 -1.76 -22.56
CA ALA A 193 -9.38 -2.31 -23.21
C ALA A 193 -10.69 -1.79 -22.58
N LEU A 194 -10.70 -1.71 -21.26
CA LEU A 194 -11.89 -1.27 -20.50
C LEU A 194 -12.17 0.23 -20.58
N VAL A 195 -11.22 1.06 -21.05
CA VAL A 195 -11.49 2.45 -21.42
C VAL A 195 -12.53 2.51 -22.56
N GLY A 196 -12.47 1.59 -23.52
CA GLY A 196 -13.46 1.50 -24.59
C GLY A 196 -14.88 1.08 -24.11
N VAL A 197 -15.00 0.60 -22.87
CA VAL A 197 -16.27 0.13 -22.28
C VAL A 197 -16.81 1.12 -21.26
N PHE A 198 -15.96 1.66 -20.38
CA PHE A 198 -16.35 2.48 -19.23
C PHE A 198 -15.82 3.91 -19.28
N GLU A 199 -14.98 4.24 -20.27
CA GLU A 199 -14.26 5.51 -20.40
C GLU A 199 -13.21 5.77 -19.32
N ARG A 200 -13.53 5.48 -18.04
CA ARG A 200 -12.68 5.70 -16.86
C ARG A 200 -12.73 4.49 -15.96
N VAL A 201 -11.60 3.85 -15.75
CA VAL A 201 -11.50 2.65 -14.93
C VAL A 201 -10.35 2.71 -13.94
N TYR A 202 -10.52 2.04 -12.81
CA TYR A 202 -9.44 1.79 -11.87
C TYR A 202 -9.51 0.38 -11.30
N GLU A 203 -8.39 -0.11 -10.84
CA GLU A 203 -8.27 -1.41 -10.18
C GLU A 203 -7.35 -1.30 -8.96
N THR A 204 -7.71 -1.98 -7.88
CA THR A 204 -6.83 -2.26 -6.74
C THR A 204 -6.62 -3.75 -6.66
N GLY A 205 -5.41 -4.23 -6.94
CA GLY A 205 -5.18 -5.67 -6.98
C GLY A 205 -3.71 -6.09 -6.92
N PRO A 206 -3.47 -7.39 -6.70
CA PRO A 206 -2.12 -7.92 -6.69
C PRO A 206 -1.53 -7.96 -8.09
N VAL A 207 -0.23 -7.70 -8.16
CA VAL A 207 0.62 -7.87 -9.35
C VAL A 207 1.89 -8.62 -8.98
N PHE A 208 2.51 -9.27 -9.96
CA PHE A 208 3.58 -10.24 -9.74
C PHE A 208 4.77 -9.93 -10.62
N ARG A 209 5.96 -9.88 -10.03
CA ARG A 209 7.22 -9.64 -10.74
C ARG A 209 8.27 -10.64 -10.29
N ALA A 210 8.83 -11.39 -11.25
CA ALA A 210 9.77 -12.47 -10.97
C ALA A 210 11.24 -12.02 -11.08
N GLU A 211 11.52 -10.72 -10.99
CA GLU A 211 12.89 -10.22 -10.97
C GLU A 211 13.62 -10.72 -9.73
N PRO A 212 14.85 -11.26 -9.89
CA PRO A 212 15.64 -11.80 -8.79
C PRO A 212 16.30 -10.70 -7.96
N HIS A 213 15.51 -9.69 -7.55
CA HIS A 213 16.01 -8.58 -6.76
C HIS A 213 15.73 -8.81 -5.27
N ASP A 214 16.80 -8.85 -4.45
CA ASP A 214 16.71 -8.88 -3.01
C ASP A 214 17.14 -7.54 -2.40
N THR A 215 16.32 -6.52 -2.56
CA THR A 215 16.56 -5.20 -2.00
C THR A 215 15.44 -4.78 -1.06
N ALA A 216 15.67 -3.75 -0.27
CA ALA A 216 14.69 -3.23 0.69
C ALA A 216 13.43 -2.61 0.02
N ARG A 217 13.37 -2.49 -1.31
CA ARG A 217 12.28 -1.86 -2.07
C ARG A 217 11.63 -2.76 -3.11
N HIS A 218 12.01 -4.06 -3.19
CA HIS A 218 11.46 -5.00 -4.15
C HIS A 218 10.72 -6.14 -3.46
N LEU A 219 9.61 -6.53 -4.07
CA LEU A 219 8.75 -7.66 -3.71
C LEU A 219 8.40 -8.43 -4.98
N ALA A 220 8.21 -9.75 -4.86
CA ALA A 220 7.72 -10.58 -5.95
C ALA A 220 6.20 -10.45 -6.17
N GLN A 221 5.47 -10.03 -5.13
CA GLN A 221 4.05 -9.70 -5.18
C GLN A 221 3.80 -8.43 -4.38
N TYR A 222 3.05 -7.49 -4.96
CA TYR A 222 2.64 -6.26 -4.28
C TYR A 222 1.26 -5.80 -4.75
N THR A 223 0.66 -4.83 -4.05
CA THR A 223 -0.62 -4.25 -4.40
C THR A 223 -0.43 -3.05 -5.31
N SER A 224 -0.97 -3.13 -6.52
CA SER A 224 -0.99 -2.02 -7.48
C SER A 224 -2.33 -1.29 -7.41
N LEU A 225 -2.26 0.04 -7.42
CA LEU A 225 -3.39 0.95 -7.54
C LEU A 225 -3.31 1.56 -8.94
N ASP A 226 -4.14 1.06 -9.83
CA ASP A 226 -4.11 1.38 -11.25
C ASP A 226 -5.29 2.25 -11.66
N ALA A 227 -5.09 3.21 -12.57
CA ALA A 227 -6.16 3.92 -13.25
C ALA A 227 -5.82 4.12 -14.72
N GLU A 228 -6.86 4.15 -15.57
CA GLU A 228 -6.74 4.43 -17.00
C GLU A 228 -8.03 5.13 -17.46
N PHE A 229 -7.91 6.16 -18.32
CA PHE A 229 -9.06 6.90 -18.80
C PHE A 229 -8.84 7.54 -20.18
N GLY A 230 -9.92 7.71 -20.90
CA GLY A 230 -9.99 8.21 -22.27
C GLY A 230 -10.27 9.70 -22.36
N PHE A 231 -10.24 10.19 -23.62
CA PHE A 231 -10.52 11.56 -24.03
C PHE A 231 -9.55 12.58 -23.42
N ILE A 232 -8.29 12.18 -23.29
CA ILE A 232 -7.21 13.06 -22.83
C ILE A 232 -6.58 13.80 -24.01
N THR A 233 -5.96 14.95 -23.71
CA THR A 233 -5.16 15.70 -24.66
C THR A 233 -3.69 15.26 -24.61
N SER A 234 -3.16 15.04 -23.42
CA SER A 234 -1.79 14.61 -23.19
C SER A 234 -1.61 13.92 -21.82
N HIS A 235 -0.37 13.53 -21.51
CA HIS A 235 -0.01 13.00 -20.19
C HIS A 235 -0.26 14.00 -19.04
N GLN A 236 -0.40 15.30 -19.32
CA GLN A 236 -0.69 16.32 -18.30
C GLN A 236 -2.07 16.10 -17.67
N ASP A 237 -3.05 15.61 -18.44
CA ASP A 237 -4.37 15.26 -17.91
C ASP A 237 -4.28 14.09 -16.92
N VAL A 238 -3.38 13.14 -17.19
CA VAL A 238 -3.11 12.01 -16.30
C VAL A 238 -2.47 12.49 -14.99
N MET A 239 -1.51 13.42 -15.08
CA MET A 239 -0.86 14.02 -13.91
C MET A 239 -1.85 14.80 -13.05
N ALA A 240 -2.81 15.51 -13.66
CA ALA A 240 -3.85 16.24 -12.94
C ALA A 240 -4.76 15.30 -12.12
N VAL A 241 -5.24 14.20 -12.72
CA VAL A 241 -6.02 13.17 -12.01
C VAL A 241 -5.20 12.52 -10.90
N LEU A 242 -3.94 12.21 -11.15
CA LEU A 242 -3.06 11.60 -10.15
C LEU A 242 -2.87 12.51 -8.92
N ARG A 243 -2.76 13.81 -9.13
CA ARG A 243 -2.68 14.80 -8.04
C ARG A 243 -3.93 14.73 -7.15
N GLU A 244 -5.14 14.68 -7.74
CA GLU A 244 -6.40 14.54 -6.98
C GLU A 244 -6.45 13.22 -6.20
N VAL A 245 -5.92 12.15 -6.79
CA VAL A 245 -5.81 10.84 -6.13
C VAL A 245 -4.94 10.92 -4.89
N PHE A 246 -3.76 11.55 -4.95
CA PHE A 246 -2.92 11.71 -3.76
C PHE A 246 -3.57 12.59 -2.69
N ALA A 247 -4.25 13.66 -3.08
CA ALA A 247 -5.03 14.47 -2.14
C ALA A 247 -6.10 13.63 -1.44
N GLY A 248 -6.81 12.76 -2.17
CA GLY A 248 -7.78 11.83 -1.62
C GLY A 248 -7.16 10.77 -0.70
N MET A 249 -6.02 10.20 -1.07
CA MET A 249 -5.30 9.22 -0.24
C MET A 249 -4.86 9.82 1.10
N VAL A 250 -4.30 11.03 1.08
CA VAL A 250 -3.91 11.76 2.30
C VAL A 250 -5.14 12.11 3.15
N ALA A 251 -6.21 12.60 2.54
CA ALA A 251 -7.47 12.89 3.24
C ALA A 251 -8.07 11.63 3.88
N GLY A 252 -8.01 10.48 3.19
CA GLY A 252 -8.43 9.19 3.71
C GLY A 252 -7.69 8.82 5.01
N VAL A 253 -6.37 8.94 5.03
CA VAL A 253 -5.56 8.68 6.24
C VAL A 253 -5.89 9.67 7.36
N ARG A 254 -5.98 10.98 7.07
CA ARG A 254 -6.34 12.01 8.05
C ARG A 254 -7.71 11.75 8.68
N GLY A 255 -8.70 11.34 7.89
CA GLY A 255 -10.07 11.14 8.34
C GLY A 255 -10.33 9.79 9.03
N GLN A 256 -9.64 8.73 8.63
CA GLN A 256 -9.97 7.36 9.05
C GLN A 256 -8.89 6.68 9.90
N ALA A 257 -7.64 7.13 9.82
CA ALA A 257 -6.50 6.46 10.45
C ALA A 257 -5.51 7.43 11.14
N ALA A 258 -5.96 8.60 11.60
CA ALA A 258 -5.08 9.60 12.22
C ALA A 258 -4.30 9.03 13.42
N ALA A 259 -4.95 8.32 14.33
CA ALA A 259 -4.31 7.70 15.49
C ALA A 259 -3.34 6.57 15.07
N ALA A 260 -3.68 5.81 14.03
CA ALA A 260 -2.78 4.79 13.48
C ALA A 260 -1.57 5.44 12.79
N ALA A 261 -1.76 6.54 12.08
CA ALA A 261 -0.67 7.29 11.46
C ALA A 261 0.32 7.80 12.52
N GLU A 262 -0.18 8.39 13.62
CA GLU A 262 0.66 8.81 14.75
C GLU A 262 1.41 7.62 15.35
N LEU A 263 0.72 6.51 15.64
CA LEU A 263 1.32 5.32 16.23
C LEU A 263 2.37 4.66 15.32
N ALA A 264 2.15 4.68 14.00
CA ALA A 264 3.10 4.20 13.00
C ALA A 264 4.28 5.17 12.77
N GLY A 265 4.23 6.38 13.33
CA GLY A 265 5.21 7.44 13.05
C GLY A 265 5.08 8.00 11.62
N ALA A 266 3.90 7.89 11.01
CA ALA A 266 3.69 8.33 9.64
C ALA A 266 3.66 9.87 9.56
N THR A 267 4.35 10.39 8.55
CA THR A 267 4.31 11.82 8.21
C THR A 267 3.47 11.98 6.95
N LEU A 268 2.35 12.68 7.05
CA LEU A 268 1.46 12.92 5.92
C LEU A 268 1.95 14.15 5.14
N PRO A 269 2.14 14.04 3.80
CA PRO A 269 2.59 15.16 2.99
C PRO A 269 1.47 16.17 2.76
N GLU A 270 1.85 17.39 2.44
CA GLU A 270 0.96 18.35 1.77
C GLU A 270 1.04 18.09 0.26
N VAL A 271 -0.13 17.91 -0.37
CA VAL A 271 -0.22 17.76 -1.82
C VAL A 271 -0.45 19.14 -2.42
N PRO A 272 0.53 19.71 -3.14
CA PRO A 272 0.40 21.07 -3.66
C PRO A 272 -0.68 21.14 -4.76
N ALA A 273 -1.23 22.33 -4.98
CA ALA A 273 -2.21 22.57 -6.05
C ALA A 273 -1.64 22.23 -7.43
N THR A 274 -0.36 22.49 -7.63
CA THR A 274 0.41 22.07 -8.81
C THR A 274 1.67 21.39 -8.33
N ILE A 275 1.86 20.13 -8.68
CA ILE A 275 3.10 19.38 -8.42
C ILE A 275 4.13 19.85 -9.42
N PRO A 276 5.35 20.26 -8.97
CA PRO A 276 6.42 20.69 -9.87
C PRO A 276 6.85 19.56 -10.81
N GLN A 277 7.33 19.93 -11.99
CA GLN A 277 7.80 18.99 -13.00
C GLN A 277 9.11 19.45 -13.63
N VAL A 278 9.92 18.48 -14.03
CA VAL A 278 11.16 18.68 -14.80
C VAL A 278 11.21 17.63 -15.92
N HIS A 279 11.66 18.03 -17.10
CA HIS A 279 11.87 17.07 -18.19
C HIS A 279 13.11 16.22 -17.91
N PHE A 280 13.09 14.93 -18.30
CA PHE A 280 14.17 13.97 -18.06
C PHE A 280 15.55 14.47 -18.49
N ALA A 281 15.68 15.02 -19.71
CA ALA A 281 16.94 15.57 -20.20
C ALA A 281 17.42 16.76 -19.34
N ASP A 282 16.48 17.64 -18.93
CA ASP A 282 16.81 18.79 -18.08
C ASP A 282 17.18 18.34 -16.66
N ALA A 283 16.55 17.28 -16.15
CA ALA A 283 16.90 16.65 -14.87
C ALA A 283 18.34 16.11 -14.87
N GLN A 284 18.73 15.41 -15.95
CA GLN A 284 20.10 14.92 -16.11
C GLN A 284 21.12 16.07 -16.15
N GLU A 285 20.80 17.17 -16.85
CA GLU A 285 21.65 18.36 -16.88
C GLU A 285 21.78 19.04 -15.51
N LEU A 286 20.69 19.11 -14.74
CA LEU A 286 20.70 19.66 -13.38
C LEU A 286 21.60 18.83 -12.45
N ILE A 287 21.48 17.51 -12.50
CA ILE A 287 22.32 16.60 -11.71
C ILE A 287 23.79 16.75 -12.11
N ALA A 288 24.10 16.68 -13.40
CA ALA A 288 25.47 16.77 -13.91
C ALA A 288 26.20 18.08 -13.52
N LYS A 289 25.46 19.19 -13.43
CA LYS A 289 26.01 20.50 -13.01
C LYS A 289 26.21 20.62 -11.50
N SER A 290 25.49 19.87 -10.69
CA SER A 290 25.39 20.12 -9.25
C SER A 290 25.79 18.94 -8.36
N ALA A 291 25.74 17.70 -8.87
CA ALA A 291 26.12 16.49 -8.17
C ALA A 291 27.59 16.11 -8.46
N ARG A 292 28.07 15.07 -7.77
CA ARG A 292 29.43 14.53 -7.94
C ARG A 292 29.51 13.43 -9.02
N TRP A 293 28.43 13.20 -9.76
CA TRP A 293 28.33 12.21 -10.84
C TRP A 293 27.57 12.79 -12.03
N ASP A 294 27.71 12.17 -13.18
CA ASP A 294 27.10 12.61 -14.44
C ASP A 294 26.16 11.51 -14.97
N PRO A 295 24.83 11.69 -14.92
CA PRO A 295 23.85 10.74 -15.44
C PRO A 295 23.55 10.92 -16.92
N ARG A 296 24.16 11.89 -17.61
CA ARG A 296 23.85 12.18 -19.02
C ARG A 296 24.18 10.99 -19.91
N GLY A 297 23.24 10.65 -20.78
CA GLY A 297 23.34 9.48 -21.65
C GLY A 297 22.80 8.18 -21.04
N GLU A 298 22.53 8.14 -19.74
CA GLU A 298 21.83 7.02 -19.15
C GLU A 298 20.36 7.06 -19.58
N PRO A 299 19.75 5.90 -19.93
CA PRO A 299 18.36 5.85 -20.40
C PRO A 299 17.31 5.96 -19.30
N ASP A 300 17.74 5.94 -18.03
CA ASP A 300 16.88 5.91 -16.85
C ASP A 300 17.51 6.64 -15.68
N LEU A 301 16.72 6.96 -14.65
CA LEU A 301 17.23 7.51 -13.40
C LEU A 301 17.70 6.39 -12.48
N SER A 302 18.89 6.55 -11.92
CA SER A 302 19.35 5.69 -10.84
C SER A 302 18.69 6.05 -9.51
N PRO A 303 18.72 5.14 -8.50
CA PRO A 303 18.27 5.49 -7.15
C PRO A 303 18.98 6.70 -6.51
N ALA A 304 20.18 7.03 -6.97
CA ALA A 304 20.91 8.22 -6.53
C ALA A 304 20.31 9.49 -7.16
N ASP A 305 19.93 9.41 -8.44
CA ASP A 305 19.29 10.50 -9.17
C ASP A 305 17.91 10.80 -8.59
N GLU A 306 17.10 9.76 -8.32
CA GLU A 306 15.77 9.90 -7.68
C GLU A 306 15.87 10.65 -6.33
N ARG A 307 16.83 10.29 -5.49
CA ARG A 307 17.06 10.96 -4.20
C ARG A 307 17.49 12.41 -4.40
N TRP A 308 18.47 12.64 -5.28
CA TRP A 308 18.99 13.98 -5.53
C TRP A 308 17.89 14.91 -6.06
N LEU A 309 17.09 14.44 -7.05
CA LEU A 309 15.99 15.21 -7.63
C LEU A 309 14.88 15.48 -6.60
N SER A 310 14.55 14.53 -5.74
CA SER A 310 13.58 14.74 -4.67
C SER A 310 14.04 15.82 -3.68
N ASP A 311 15.32 15.77 -3.29
CA ASP A 311 15.91 16.78 -2.40
C ASP A 311 15.98 18.14 -3.08
N TRP A 312 16.29 18.18 -4.39
CA TRP A 312 16.27 19.40 -5.19
C TRP A 312 14.85 19.99 -5.28
N GLY A 313 13.85 19.16 -5.60
CA GLY A 313 12.46 19.60 -5.69
C GLY A 313 11.93 20.16 -4.37
N LEU A 314 12.31 19.54 -3.24
CA LEU A 314 11.97 20.04 -1.91
C LEU A 314 12.61 21.41 -1.62
N ARG A 315 13.88 21.63 -2.00
CA ARG A 315 14.57 22.92 -1.80
C ARG A 315 14.04 24.03 -2.68
N GLU A 316 13.78 23.74 -3.96
CA GLU A 316 13.40 24.76 -4.94
C GLU A 316 11.90 25.12 -4.88
N TYR A 317 11.05 24.12 -4.60
CA TYR A 317 9.59 24.28 -4.69
C TYR A 317 8.87 24.04 -3.37
N GLY A 318 9.56 23.61 -2.31
CA GLY A 318 8.93 23.20 -1.05
C GLY A 318 8.03 21.96 -1.19
N SER A 319 8.19 21.17 -2.25
CA SER A 319 7.33 20.02 -2.56
C SER A 319 8.09 18.71 -2.35
N GLU A 320 7.46 17.79 -1.62
CA GLU A 320 7.95 16.41 -1.49
C GLU A 320 7.64 15.56 -2.74
N PHE A 321 6.80 16.08 -3.66
CA PHE A 321 6.45 15.45 -4.93
C PHE A 321 7.14 16.18 -6.09
N LEU A 322 7.67 15.42 -7.03
CA LEU A 322 8.30 15.97 -8.25
C LEU A 322 7.99 15.02 -9.43
N TYR A 323 7.39 15.54 -10.47
CA TYR A 323 7.30 14.82 -11.74
C TYR A 323 8.60 14.93 -12.53
N VAL A 324 9.06 13.80 -13.05
CA VAL A 324 10.04 13.76 -14.14
C VAL A 324 9.29 13.27 -15.38
N THR A 325 9.26 14.12 -16.42
CA THR A 325 8.50 13.87 -17.66
C THR A 325 9.43 13.58 -18.84
N GLY A 326 8.93 12.98 -19.90
CA GLY A 326 9.67 12.85 -21.15
C GLY A 326 10.84 11.88 -21.06
N TYR A 327 10.61 10.66 -20.59
CA TYR A 327 11.65 9.61 -20.62
C TYR A 327 11.92 9.13 -22.05
N PRO A 328 13.13 8.63 -22.33
CA PRO A 328 13.47 8.08 -23.64
C PRO A 328 12.51 6.96 -24.09
N MET A 329 12.03 7.01 -25.34
CA MET A 329 11.13 5.99 -25.90
C MET A 329 11.70 4.57 -25.83
N ALA A 330 13.02 4.41 -25.98
CA ALA A 330 13.70 3.12 -25.90
C ALA A 330 13.53 2.42 -24.53
N LYS A 331 13.26 3.20 -23.48
CA LYS A 331 13.09 2.69 -22.11
C LYS A 331 11.62 2.41 -21.75
N ARG A 332 10.66 2.99 -22.49
CA ARG A 332 9.23 2.86 -22.22
C ARG A 332 8.63 1.65 -22.96
N PRO A 333 7.54 1.05 -22.45
CA PRO A 333 6.82 -0.02 -23.13
C PRO A 333 6.33 0.42 -24.52
N PHE A 334 6.13 -0.55 -25.43
CA PHE A 334 5.76 -0.31 -26.83
C PHE A 334 4.45 0.50 -26.99
N TYR A 335 3.55 0.42 -26.02
CA TYR A 335 2.27 1.12 -26.04
C TYR A 335 2.34 2.60 -25.63
N THR A 336 3.52 3.12 -25.32
CA THR A 336 3.69 4.51 -24.86
C THR A 336 3.63 5.47 -26.05
N HIS A 337 2.89 6.58 -25.90
CA HIS A 337 2.80 7.62 -26.90
C HIS A 337 4.10 8.43 -26.97
N PRO A 338 4.70 8.63 -28.17
CA PRO A 338 5.86 9.51 -28.33
C PRO A 338 5.49 10.97 -28.07
N ASP A 339 6.46 11.75 -27.62
CA ASP A 339 6.32 13.21 -27.54
C ASP A 339 6.39 13.80 -28.95
N PRO A 340 5.34 14.48 -29.47
CA PRO A 340 5.33 15.04 -30.81
C PRO A 340 6.33 16.19 -30.99
N ASP A 341 6.67 16.89 -29.90
CA ASP A 341 7.52 18.09 -29.93
C ASP A 341 9.01 17.75 -29.67
N ARG A 342 9.28 16.61 -29.03
CA ARG A 342 10.65 16.14 -28.70
C ARG A 342 10.86 14.71 -29.18
N PRO A 343 11.24 14.51 -30.47
CA PRO A 343 11.49 13.17 -31.03
C PRO A 343 12.49 12.37 -30.18
N GLY A 344 12.17 11.10 -29.92
CA GLY A 344 12.96 10.20 -29.08
C GLY A 344 12.56 10.18 -27.60
N PHE A 345 11.73 11.11 -27.16
CA PHE A 345 11.12 11.13 -25.84
C PHE A 345 9.64 10.73 -25.90
N SER A 346 9.04 10.53 -24.74
CA SER A 346 7.69 10.01 -24.59
C SER A 346 6.77 10.95 -23.82
N ASN A 347 5.47 10.91 -24.10
CA ASN A 347 4.42 11.51 -23.28
C ASN A 347 4.17 10.67 -22.01
N SER A 348 5.23 10.47 -21.23
CA SER A 348 5.18 9.73 -19.97
C SER A 348 5.85 10.51 -18.85
N PHE A 349 5.61 10.05 -17.64
CA PHE A 349 6.20 10.62 -16.43
C PHE A 349 6.44 9.53 -15.38
N ASP A 350 7.37 9.82 -14.49
CA ASP A 350 7.44 9.19 -13.18
C ASP A 350 7.23 10.26 -12.11
N LEU A 351 6.57 9.89 -11.03
CA LEU A 351 6.41 10.73 -9.86
C LEU A 351 7.38 10.28 -8.77
N LEU A 352 8.31 11.15 -8.44
CA LEU A 352 9.22 10.99 -7.32
C LEU A 352 8.56 11.49 -6.04
N PHE A 353 8.68 10.70 -4.97
CA PHE A 353 8.21 11.06 -3.64
C PHE A 353 9.22 10.62 -2.59
N ARG A 354 9.76 11.58 -1.84
CA ARG A 354 10.74 11.34 -0.77
C ARG A 354 11.89 10.41 -1.19
N GLY A 355 12.51 10.71 -2.34
CA GLY A 355 13.68 10.00 -2.85
C GLY A 355 13.42 8.66 -3.50
N LEU A 356 12.19 8.41 -3.96
CA LEU A 356 11.80 7.17 -4.61
C LEU A 356 10.81 7.43 -5.76
N GLU A 357 10.99 6.76 -6.89
CA GLU A 357 9.97 6.59 -7.91
C GLU A 357 8.77 5.83 -7.31
N LEU A 358 7.65 6.53 -7.18
CA LEU A 358 6.43 6.01 -6.59
C LEU A 358 5.40 5.60 -7.63
N VAL A 359 5.34 6.32 -8.74
CA VAL A 359 4.34 6.16 -9.81
C VAL A 359 5.00 6.27 -11.17
N THR A 360 4.61 5.39 -12.08
CA THR A 360 4.83 5.54 -13.51
C THR A 360 3.49 5.73 -14.21
N GLY A 361 3.43 6.68 -15.13
CA GLY A 361 2.23 6.97 -15.90
C GLY A 361 2.52 7.61 -17.25
N GLY A 362 1.47 7.85 -18.02
CA GLY A 362 1.59 8.54 -19.31
C GLY A 362 0.42 8.31 -20.25
N GLN A 363 0.53 8.93 -21.40
CA GLN A 363 -0.36 8.75 -22.53
C GLN A 363 0.01 7.47 -23.29
N ARG A 364 -0.99 6.77 -23.81
CA ARG A 364 -0.83 5.53 -24.57
C ARG A 364 -1.05 5.79 -26.06
N LEU A 365 -0.54 4.91 -26.90
CA LEU A 365 -0.99 4.80 -28.29
C LEU A 365 -2.49 4.46 -28.27
N HIS A 366 -3.24 4.90 -29.28
CA HIS A 366 -4.67 4.61 -29.37
C HIS A 366 -5.13 4.20 -30.79
N ARG A 367 -4.25 4.26 -31.77
CA ARG A 367 -4.54 3.85 -33.15
C ARG A 367 -3.87 2.52 -33.42
N HIS A 368 -4.59 1.59 -34.04
CA HIS A 368 -4.12 0.24 -34.32
C HIS A 368 -2.81 0.22 -35.15
N GLU A 369 -2.72 1.08 -36.18
CA GLU A 369 -1.53 1.19 -37.01
C GLU A 369 -0.28 1.64 -36.23
N ASP A 370 -0.43 2.51 -35.23
CA ASP A 370 0.68 2.98 -34.40
C ASP A 370 1.24 1.84 -33.53
N TYR A 371 0.35 0.95 -33.03
CA TYR A 371 0.77 -0.28 -32.33
C TYR A 371 1.57 -1.22 -33.20
N LEU A 372 1.08 -1.47 -34.45
CA LEU A 372 1.81 -2.32 -35.40
C LEU A 372 3.19 -1.74 -35.71
N ALA A 373 3.28 -0.43 -35.93
CA ALA A 373 4.56 0.26 -36.18
C ALA A 373 5.50 0.15 -34.96
N ALA A 374 4.98 0.32 -33.75
CA ALA A 374 5.77 0.25 -32.51
C ALA A 374 6.31 -1.18 -32.26
N LEU A 375 5.52 -2.22 -32.50
CA LEU A 375 5.94 -3.61 -32.39
C LEU A 375 6.99 -3.96 -33.47
N ALA A 376 6.76 -3.56 -34.72
CA ALA A 376 7.69 -3.78 -35.82
C ALA A 376 9.06 -3.12 -35.54
N ALA A 377 9.07 -1.89 -35.00
CA ALA A 377 10.31 -1.18 -34.63
C ALA A 377 11.12 -1.91 -33.54
N ARG A 378 10.47 -2.80 -32.77
CA ARG A 378 11.11 -3.62 -31.73
C ARG A 378 11.42 -5.05 -32.19
N GLY A 379 11.01 -5.41 -33.39
CA GLY A 379 11.14 -6.78 -33.91
C GLY A 379 10.21 -7.77 -33.19
N GLU A 380 9.13 -7.29 -32.59
CA GLU A 380 8.14 -8.12 -31.91
C GLU A 380 7.03 -8.55 -32.86
N ASP A 381 6.59 -9.83 -32.75
CA ASP A 381 5.52 -10.35 -33.58
C ASP A 381 4.14 -9.91 -33.05
N PRO A 382 3.34 -9.15 -33.83
CA PRO A 382 2.00 -8.73 -33.43
C PRO A 382 1.06 -9.89 -33.08
N ALA A 383 1.27 -11.09 -33.61
CA ALA A 383 0.46 -12.27 -33.31
C ALA A 383 0.46 -12.62 -31.81
N HIS A 384 1.54 -12.32 -31.08
CA HIS A 384 1.61 -12.52 -29.64
C HIS A 384 0.70 -11.59 -28.85
N TYR A 385 0.23 -10.51 -29.47
CA TYR A 385 -0.61 -9.48 -28.89
C TYR A 385 -2.01 -9.39 -29.53
N ALA A 386 -2.39 -10.40 -30.33
CA ALA A 386 -3.60 -10.34 -31.16
C ALA A 386 -4.87 -9.96 -30.35
N GLY A 387 -5.09 -10.59 -29.18
CA GLY A 387 -6.22 -10.29 -28.32
C GLY A 387 -6.21 -8.86 -27.73
N TYR A 388 -5.03 -8.30 -27.50
CA TYR A 388 -4.88 -6.92 -27.05
C TYR A 388 -5.05 -5.93 -28.21
N LEU A 389 -4.46 -6.21 -29.38
CA LEU A 389 -4.53 -5.35 -30.56
C LEU A 389 -5.95 -5.21 -31.11
N GLN A 390 -6.77 -6.27 -30.98
CA GLN A 390 -8.19 -6.23 -31.37
C GLN A 390 -8.95 -5.07 -30.75
N VAL A 391 -8.59 -4.65 -29.53
CA VAL A 391 -9.22 -3.50 -28.85
C VAL A 391 -9.15 -2.23 -29.70
N PHE A 392 -8.03 -2.02 -30.37
CA PHE A 392 -7.75 -0.81 -31.15
C PHE A 392 -8.31 -0.84 -32.56
N GLU A 393 -8.77 -2.01 -33.04
CA GLU A 393 -9.52 -2.14 -34.29
C GLU A 393 -10.94 -1.55 -34.17
N HIS A 394 -11.46 -1.45 -32.96
CA HIS A 394 -12.83 -0.99 -32.70
C HIS A 394 -12.93 0.48 -32.26
N GLY A 395 -11.89 1.27 -32.48
CA GLY A 395 -11.92 2.71 -32.17
C GLY A 395 -11.73 3.00 -30.68
N MET A 396 -10.54 3.45 -30.34
CA MET A 396 -10.17 3.85 -29.00
C MET A 396 -9.88 5.35 -28.94
N PRO A 397 -10.38 6.08 -27.91
CA PRO A 397 -10.02 7.47 -27.73
C PRO A 397 -8.53 7.61 -27.32
N PRO A 398 -7.92 8.79 -27.51
CA PRO A 398 -6.69 9.12 -26.81
C PRO A 398 -6.87 8.85 -25.32
N HIS A 399 -5.98 8.07 -24.71
CA HIS A 399 -6.11 7.63 -23.35
C HIS A 399 -4.76 7.53 -22.66
N GLY A 400 -4.79 7.46 -21.34
CA GLY A 400 -3.63 7.34 -20.52
C GLY A 400 -3.98 6.92 -19.09
N GLY A 401 -2.95 6.66 -18.31
CA GLY A 401 -3.14 6.21 -16.95
C GLY A 401 -1.83 6.07 -16.19
N PHE A 402 -1.96 5.55 -14.98
CA PHE A 402 -0.86 5.39 -14.04
C PHE A 402 -1.01 4.15 -13.17
N ALA A 403 0.07 3.80 -12.47
CA ALA A 403 0.08 2.75 -11.45
C ALA A 403 0.88 3.23 -10.23
N ILE A 404 0.33 3.02 -9.02
CA ILE A 404 0.95 3.34 -7.73
C ILE A 404 1.24 2.03 -6.99
N GLY A 405 2.46 1.83 -6.49
CA GLY A 405 2.77 0.75 -5.56
C GLY A 405 2.32 1.11 -4.14
N LEU A 406 1.29 0.43 -3.61
CA LEU A 406 0.73 0.73 -2.29
C LEU A 406 1.76 0.58 -1.17
N GLU A 407 2.57 -0.46 -1.21
CA GLU A 407 3.59 -0.72 -0.19
C GLU A 407 4.71 0.33 -0.24
N ARG A 408 5.09 0.81 -1.45
CA ARG A 408 6.04 1.93 -1.60
C ARG A 408 5.49 3.21 -0.97
N TRP A 409 4.22 3.53 -1.25
CA TRP A 409 3.52 4.65 -0.63
C TRP A 409 3.52 4.56 0.89
N THR A 410 3.05 3.42 1.44
CA THR A 410 2.98 3.19 2.88
C THR A 410 4.35 3.26 3.53
N ALA A 411 5.38 2.69 2.91
CA ALA A 411 6.76 2.76 3.40
C ALA A 411 7.27 4.20 3.48
N ARG A 412 6.96 5.04 2.48
CA ARG A 412 7.37 6.46 2.50
C ARG A 412 6.60 7.30 3.50
N LEU A 413 5.33 7.00 3.76
CA LEU A 413 4.58 7.66 4.82
C LEU A 413 5.11 7.33 6.21
N THR A 414 5.40 6.05 6.47
CA THR A 414 5.81 5.55 7.80
C THR A 414 7.32 5.61 8.04
N GLY A 415 8.11 6.03 7.04
CA GLY A 415 9.58 6.04 7.13
C GLY A 415 10.20 4.64 7.20
N ALA A 416 9.46 3.60 6.77
CA ALA A 416 9.94 2.22 6.79
C ALA A 416 11.17 2.02 5.90
N ALA A 417 12.26 1.54 6.49
CA ALA A 417 13.51 1.30 5.77
C ALA A 417 13.42 0.09 4.81
N ASN A 418 12.48 -0.84 5.06
CA ASN A 418 12.27 -2.02 4.25
C ASN A 418 10.78 -2.22 3.98
N ILE A 419 10.43 -2.33 2.71
CA ILE A 419 9.05 -2.47 2.24
C ILE A 419 8.33 -3.69 2.84
N ARG A 420 9.07 -4.74 3.22
CA ARG A 420 8.52 -5.94 3.85
C ARG A 420 7.86 -5.65 5.20
N SER A 421 8.30 -4.61 5.91
CA SER A 421 7.70 -4.22 7.20
C SER A 421 6.30 -3.60 7.08
N VAL A 422 5.91 -3.17 5.87
CA VAL A 422 4.61 -2.61 5.54
C VAL A 422 3.82 -3.47 4.53
N THR A 423 4.23 -4.72 4.38
CA THR A 423 3.59 -5.72 3.52
C THR A 423 3.05 -6.86 4.37
N LEU A 424 1.74 -7.16 4.24
CA LEU A 424 1.14 -8.34 4.89
C LEU A 424 1.64 -9.61 4.19
N PHE A 425 2.37 -10.45 4.94
CA PHE A 425 2.90 -11.72 4.43
C PHE A 425 3.69 -11.54 3.12
N PRO A 426 4.82 -10.82 3.13
CA PRO A 426 5.54 -10.46 1.90
C PRO A 426 6.02 -11.70 1.14
N ARG A 427 6.00 -11.60 -0.19
CA ARG A 427 6.60 -12.56 -1.12
C ARG A 427 7.79 -11.92 -1.80
N ASP A 428 8.93 -12.57 -1.73
CA ASP A 428 10.18 -12.14 -2.35
C ASP A 428 11.01 -13.35 -2.82
N LEU A 429 12.24 -13.13 -3.23
CA LEU A 429 13.14 -14.18 -3.72
C LEU A 429 13.30 -15.37 -2.75
N HIS A 430 13.21 -15.13 -1.44
CA HIS A 430 13.50 -16.11 -0.40
C HIS A 430 12.29 -16.49 0.45
N ARG A 431 11.24 -15.66 0.45
CA ARG A 431 10.07 -15.84 1.33
C ARG A 431 8.82 -16.20 0.53
N LEU A 432 8.31 -17.41 0.78
CA LEU A 432 7.06 -17.91 0.22
C LEU A 432 6.01 -18.25 1.29
N SER A 433 6.43 -18.44 2.54
CA SER A 433 5.54 -18.70 3.70
C SER A 433 5.63 -17.57 4.72
N PRO A 434 4.62 -17.43 5.59
CA PRO A 434 4.68 -16.52 6.72
C PRO A 434 5.88 -16.80 7.60
#